data_061d752b4c8913c5441b985e4ca667fa
#
_entry.id   061d752b4c8913c5441b985e4ca667fa
#
_cell.length_a   1.000
_cell.length_b   1.000
_cell.length_c   1.000
_cell.angle_alpha   90.00
_cell.angle_beta   90.00
_cell.angle_gamma   90.00
#
_symmetry.space_group_name_H-M   'P 1'
#
loop_
_entity.id
_entity.type
_entity.pdbx_description
1 polymer ?
#
loop_
_entity_poly.entity_id
_entity_poly.type
_entity_poly.pdbx_seq_one_letter_code
_entity_poly.pdbx_strand_id
1 'polypeptide(L)'
;MNITSEDHFHSRNHADYTLSKMQNYLKEKKLCDVLLIAGHLKIPAHRLVLSAVSDYFAAMFTNDVLEARQEEVRMEGVDPNALNSLVQYAYTGMLQLREDTIENLLAAACLLQLTQVIDVCCNFLIKQLHPSNCLGILSFGDAQGCVELQNVAHKYTMEHFIEVVKNQEFLLLPANEIAKLLCSDDINVPNEETIFHALMHWVGHDAQNRQRDLAKLLSYIRLPLLSPQLLADLENSSMFTDDLECQKLLMEAMKYHLLPERRSMLQSPRTKPRKSTVGALYAVGGMDAAKGTTTIEKYDLRTNNWIHIGTMSGRRLQFGVAVVDNKLYVVGGRDGLKTLNTVECFNPVTKTWLVMPPMSTHRHGLGVATLEGPMYAVGGHDGWSYLNTVERWDPDGRQWNYVASMSTPRSTVGVVALNNKLYAIGGRDGSSCLKSMEYFDPHTNKWSLCAPMSKRRGGVGVATHNGYLYVVGGHDAPAPNHCSRLSDCVERYDPKSDSWSTVAPLSVPRDAVAVCPLGDKLYVVGGYDGHTYLNTVESYDAQKDEWNEEVPVNIGRAGACVVVVKLH
;
A
#
# COMPACT_ATOMS: atom_id res chain seq x y z
N MET A 1 -72.29 -26.40 20.85
CA MET A 1 -70.82 -26.59 20.85
C MET A 1 -70.18 -25.31 20.42
N ASN A 2 -69.60 -24.52 21.35
CA ASN A 2 -68.77 -23.37 20.98
C ASN A 2 -67.39 -23.88 20.70
N ILE A 3 -67.04 -24.07 19.41
CA ILE A 3 -65.68 -24.38 18.99
C ILE A 3 -64.97 -23.04 18.82
N THR A 4 -64.20 -22.65 19.84
CA THR A 4 -63.41 -21.38 19.88
C THR A 4 -61.91 -21.63 19.62
N SER A 5 -61.52 -22.69 18.96
CA SER A 5 -60.11 -22.91 18.58
C SER A 5 -59.90 -22.52 17.13
N GLU A 6 -59.06 -21.54 16.93
CA GLU A 6 -58.53 -21.15 15.63
C GLU A 6 -57.28 -21.97 15.37
N ASP A 7 -57.17 -22.59 14.20
CA ASP A 7 -56.00 -23.38 13.80
C ASP A 7 -55.45 -22.84 12.48
N HIS A 8 -54.14 -22.85 12.32
CA HIS A 8 -53.46 -22.34 11.13
C HIS A 8 -52.61 -23.44 10.50
N PHE A 9 -52.89 -23.71 9.23
CA PHE A 9 -52.08 -24.63 8.43
C PHE A 9 -51.15 -23.87 7.52
N HIS A 10 -49.87 -24.24 7.53
CA HIS A 10 -48.83 -23.68 6.64
C HIS A 10 -48.10 -24.80 5.92
N SER A 11 -48.24 -24.86 4.59
CA SER A 11 -47.52 -25.82 3.77
C SER A 11 -46.12 -25.29 3.46
N ARG A 12 -45.09 -25.96 3.99
CA ARG A 12 -43.67 -25.51 3.87
C ARG A 12 -43.12 -25.62 2.45
N ASN A 13 -43.67 -26.52 1.63
CA ASN A 13 -43.26 -26.76 0.26
C ASN A 13 -44.25 -26.23 -0.79
N HIS A 14 -45.16 -25.34 -0.37
CA HIS A 14 -46.18 -24.80 -1.26
C HIS A 14 -45.61 -24.07 -2.46
N ALA A 15 -44.62 -23.20 -2.22
CA ALA A 15 -43.97 -22.41 -3.27
C ALA A 15 -43.23 -23.31 -4.28
N ASP A 16 -42.48 -24.29 -3.80
CA ASP A 16 -41.76 -25.24 -4.66
C ASP A 16 -42.70 -26.08 -5.50
N TYR A 17 -43.78 -26.58 -4.89
CA TYR A 17 -44.79 -27.37 -5.59
C TYR A 17 -45.49 -26.56 -6.67
N THR A 18 -45.90 -25.33 -6.32
CA THR A 18 -46.62 -24.45 -7.25
C THR A 18 -45.73 -24.07 -8.43
N LEU A 19 -44.48 -23.73 -8.16
CA LEU A 19 -43.51 -23.35 -9.20
C LEU A 19 -43.19 -24.54 -10.11
N SER A 20 -43.09 -25.74 -9.55
CA SER A 20 -42.90 -26.98 -10.32
C SER A 20 -44.05 -27.22 -11.30
N LYS A 21 -45.28 -26.94 -10.89
CA LYS A 21 -46.46 -27.03 -11.78
C LYS A 21 -46.39 -26.00 -12.90
N MET A 22 -45.98 -24.77 -12.60
CA MET A 22 -45.80 -23.73 -13.61
C MET A 22 -44.72 -24.12 -14.63
N GLN A 23 -43.63 -24.73 -14.18
CA GLN A 23 -42.58 -25.25 -15.04
C GLN A 23 -43.11 -26.34 -15.99
N ASN A 24 -43.99 -27.24 -15.52
CA ASN A 24 -44.61 -28.25 -16.35
C ASN A 24 -45.49 -27.62 -17.43
N TYR A 25 -46.26 -26.57 -17.08
CA TYR A 25 -47.08 -25.85 -18.08
C TYR A 25 -46.19 -25.18 -19.13
N LEU A 26 -45.01 -24.67 -18.75
CA LEU A 26 -44.07 -24.12 -19.71
C LEU A 26 -43.57 -25.20 -20.69
N LYS A 27 -43.20 -26.39 -20.18
CA LYS A 27 -42.74 -27.51 -21.01
C LYS A 27 -43.83 -27.98 -21.99
N GLU A 28 -45.07 -28.00 -21.56
CA GLU A 28 -46.21 -28.41 -22.37
C GLU A 28 -46.79 -27.26 -23.21
N LYS A 29 -46.21 -26.06 -23.12
CA LYS A 29 -46.64 -24.83 -23.80
C LYS A 29 -48.11 -24.50 -23.51
N LYS A 30 -48.60 -24.79 -22.29
CA LYS A 30 -49.95 -24.51 -21.84
C LYS A 30 -50.01 -23.18 -21.10
N LEU A 31 -51.07 -22.43 -21.32
CA LEU A 31 -51.37 -21.14 -20.69
C LEU A 31 -50.33 -20.05 -20.99
N CYS A 32 -49.43 -20.26 -21.94
CA CYS A 32 -48.49 -19.25 -22.37
C CYS A 32 -49.24 -18.10 -23.06
N ASP A 33 -48.98 -16.87 -22.62
CA ASP A 33 -49.64 -15.67 -23.10
C ASP A 33 -48.68 -14.66 -23.75
N VAL A 34 -47.41 -15.06 -23.91
CA VAL A 34 -46.41 -14.25 -24.61
C VAL A 34 -45.39 -15.13 -25.32
N LEU A 35 -44.91 -14.68 -26.46
CA LEU A 35 -43.85 -15.31 -27.22
C LEU A 35 -42.69 -14.32 -27.30
N LEU A 36 -41.56 -14.66 -26.69
CA LEU A 36 -40.34 -13.85 -26.77
C LEU A 36 -39.54 -14.28 -27.99
N ILE A 37 -39.13 -13.31 -28.79
CA ILE A 37 -38.34 -13.55 -30.01
C ILE A 37 -36.97 -12.93 -29.87
N ALA A 38 -35.94 -13.76 -29.89
CA ALA A 38 -34.54 -13.33 -29.92
C ALA A 38 -33.83 -14.06 -31.04
N GLY A 39 -33.39 -13.32 -32.07
CA GLY A 39 -32.79 -13.91 -33.27
C GLY A 39 -33.73 -14.93 -33.93
N HIS A 40 -33.30 -16.18 -34.00
CA HIS A 40 -34.09 -17.27 -34.57
C HIS A 40 -34.96 -18.00 -33.55
N LEU A 41 -34.77 -17.72 -32.28
CA LEU A 41 -35.39 -18.46 -31.19
C LEU A 41 -36.71 -17.79 -30.81
N LYS A 42 -37.77 -18.62 -30.70
CA LYS A 42 -39.08 -18.20 -30.20
C LYS A 42 -39.33 -18.92 -28.89
N ILE A 43 -39.46 -18.16 -27.82
CA ILE A 43 -39.59 -18.69 -26.46
C ILE A 43 -40.99 -18.38 -25.93
N PRO A 44 -41.91 -19.39 -25.84
CA PRO A 44 -43.19 -19.17 -25.18
C PRO A 44 -43.00 -19.06 -23.66
N ALA A 45 -43.75 -18.18 -23.03
CA ALA A 45 -43.64 -17.93 -21.60
C ALA A 45 -44.97 -17.39 -21.03
N HIS A 46 -44.98 -17.22 -19.71
CA HIS A 46 -46.12 -16.64 -18.98
C HIS A 46 -45.71 -15.26 -18.46
N ARG A 47 -46.46 -14.23 -18.82
CA ARG A 47 -46.21 -12.87 -18.38
C ARG A 47 -46.12 -12.71 -16.88
N LEU A 48 -47.00 -13.42 -16.16
CA LEU A 48 -47.04 -13.40 -14.71
C LEU A 48 -45.70 -13.87 -14.09
N VAL A 49 -45.19 -15.00 -14.57
CA VAL A 49 -43.94 -15.59 -14.04
C VAL A 49 -42.75 -14.69 -14.36
N LEU A 50 -42.64 -14.19 -15.59
CA LEU A 50 -41.59 -13.28 -16.00
C LEU A 50 -41.62 -11.98 -15.19
N SER A 51 -42.82 -11.41 -14.99
CA SER A 51 -43.00 -10.19 -14.19
C SER A 51 -42.66 -10.38 -12.71
N ALA A 52 -42.92 -11.56 -12.17
CA ALA A 52 -42.64 -11.90 -10.79
C ALA A 52 -41.14 -11.97 -10.50
N VAL A 53 -40.33 -12.27 -11.51
CA VAL A 53 -38.86 -12.44 -11.37
C VAL A 53 -38.09 -11.23 -11.86
N SER A 54 -38.57 -10.53 -12.88
CA SER A 54 -37.85 -9.45 -13.55
C SER A 54 -38.66 -8.16 -13.51
N ASP A 55 -38.04 -7.10 -12.92
CA ASP A 55 -38.64 -5.77 -12.91
C ASP A 55 -38.77 -5.18 -14.31
N TYR A 56 -37.87 -5.54 -15.22
CA TYR A 56 -37.97 -5.17 -16.62
C TYR A 56 -39.24 -5.72 -17.28
N PHE A 57 -39.52 -6.99 -17.11
CA PHE A 57 -40.73 -7.59 -17.62
C PHE A 57 -41.99 -7.10 -16.89
N ALA A 58 -41.86 -6.87 -15.57
CA ALA A 58 -42.97 -6.29 -14.80
C ALA A 58 -43.35 -4.91 -15.34
N ALA A 59 -42.38 -4.06 -15.62
CA ALA A 59 -42.64 -2.75 -16.22
C ALA A 59 -43.22 -2.85 -17.61
N MET A 60 -42.73 -3.79 -18.42
CA MET A 60 -43.21 -4.01 -19.79
C MET A 60 -44.66 -4.49 -19.83
N PHE A 61 -45.05 -5.45 -18.97
CA PHE A 61 -46.34 -6.11 -19.03
C PHE A 61 -47.42 -5.49 -18.15
N THR A 62 -47.07 -4.65 -17.17
CA THR A 62 -48.02 -4.02 -16.25
C THR A 62 -48.29 -2.56 -16.57
N ASN A 63 -47.45 -1.92 -17.37
CA ASN A 63 -47.62 -0.52 -17.79
C ASN A 63 -48.45 -0.45 -19.09
N ASP A 64 -49.01 0.73 -19.36
CA ASP A 64 -49.83 0.94 -20.57
C ASP A 64 -48.92 1.25 -21.78
N VAL A 65 -48.11 0.26 -22.16
CA VAL A 65 -47.21 0.28 -23.31
C VAL A 65 -47.66 -0.72 -24.38
N LEU A 66 -47.21 -0.53 -25.60
CA LEU A 66 -47.62 -1.38 -26.73
C LEU A 66 -47.30 -2.86 -26.50
N GLU A 67 -46.13 -3.15 -25.91
CA GLU A 67 -45.64 -4.51 -25.62
C GLU A 67 -46.52 -5.27 -24.64
N ALA A 68 -47.25 -4.57 -23.77
CA ALA A 68 -48.18 -5.21 -22.83
C ALA A 68 -49.37 -5.90 -23.53
N ARG A 69 -49.67 -5.53 -24.77
CA ARG A 69 -50.83 -6.04 -25.56
C ARG A 69 -50.40 -6.94 -26.71
N GLN A 70 -49.09 -7.01 -27.02
CA GLN A 70 -48.59 -7.83 -28.12
C GLN A 70 -48.42 -9.29 -27.68
N GLU A 71 -48.78 -10.21 -28.56
CA GLU A 71 -48.56 -11.66 -28.36
C GLU A 71 -47.08 -12.00 -28.56
N GLU A 72 -46.39 -11.30 -29.43
CA GLU A 72 -44.98 -11.50 -29.74
C GLU A 72 -44.17 -10.25 -29.32
N VAL A 73 -43.10 -10.46 -28.56
CA VAL A 73 -42.19 -9.42 -28.12
C VAL A 73 -40.78 -9.70 -28.66
N ARG A 74 -40.26 -8.79 -29.45
CA ARG A 74 -38.89 -8.91 -29.96
C ARG A 74 -37.89 -8.33 -28.95
N MET A 75 -36.93 -9.17 -28.56
CA MET A 75 -35.84 -8.80 -27.66
C MET A 75 -34.61 -8.55 -28.50
N GLU A 76 -34.38 -7.27 -28.87
CA GLU A 76 -33.23 -6.90 -29.67
C GLU A 76 -31.97 -6.75 -28.80
N GLY A 77 -30.84 -7.19 -29.35
CA GLY A 77 -29.54 -7.07 -28.68
C GLY A 77 -29.31 -8.08 -27.56
N VAL A 78 -30.16 -9.09 -27.44
CA VAL A 78 -30.03 -10.16 -26.44
C VAL A 78 -29.63 -11.46 -27.12
N ASP A 79 -28.63 -12.15 -26.57
CA ASP A 79 -28.23 -13.46 -27.04
C ASP A 79 -29.40 -14.44 -26.85
N PRO A 80 -29.84 -15.18 -27.90
CA PRO A 80 -30.99 -16.08 -27.79
C PRO A 80 -30.84 -17.17 -26.71
N ASN A 81 -29.66 -17.77 -26.62
CA ASN A 81 -29.39 -18.82 -25.65
C ASN A 81 -29.36 -18.27 -24.21
N ALA A 82 -28.80 -17.08 -24.02
CA ALA A 82 -28.82 -16.42 -22.72
C ALA A 82 -30.24 -16.09 -22.28
N LEU A 83 -31.06 -15.55 -23.18
CA LEU A 83 -32.46 -15.26 -22.87
C LEU A 83 -33.23 -16.55 -22.49
N ASN A 84 -33.04 -17.62 -23.24
CA ASN A 84 -33.68 -18.90 -22.94
C ASN A 84 -33.26 -19.43 -21.56
N SER A 85 -31.97 -19.33 -21.23
CA SER A 85 -31.46 -19.75 -19.91
C SER A 85 -32.10 -18.95 -18.79
N LEU A 86 -32.28 -17.63 -18.97
CA LEU A 86 -32.90 -16.77 -17.98
C LEU A 86 -34.39 -16.99 -17.84
N VAL A 87 -35.08 -17.31 -18.93
CA VAL A 87 -36.49 -17.73 -18.88
C VAL A 87 -36.62 -19.02 -18.09
N GLN A 88 -35.77 -20.01 -18.34
CA GLN A 88 -35.78 -21.25 -17.56
C GLN A 88 -35.45 -20.98 -16.08
N TYR A 89 -34.53 -20.06 -15.80
CA TYR A 89 -34.24 -19.63 -14.44
C TYR A 89 -35.48 -19.06 -13.74
N ALA A 90 -36.29 -18.28 -14.43
CA ALA A 90 -37.53 -17.71 -13.86
C ALA A 90 -38.46 -18.78 -13.30
N TYR A 91 -38.46 -19.98 -13.89
CA TYR A 91 -39.33 -21.10 -13.48
C TYR A 91 -38.67 -22.08 -12.51
N THR A 92 -37.32 -22.15 -12.50
CA THR A 92 -36.58 -23.17 -11.75
C THR A 92 -35.75 -22.63 -10.61
N GLY A 93 -35.34 -21.35 -10.69
CA GLY A 93 -34.35 -20.77 -9.77
C GLY A 93 -32.95 -21.33 -9.98
N MET A 94 -32.73 -22.12 -11.04
CA MET A 94 -31.45 -22.75 -11.33
C MET A 94 -30.81 -22.16 -12.59
N LEU A 95 -29.48 -21.99 -12.55
CA LEU A 95 -28.73 -21.38 -13.64
C LEU A 95 -27.37 -22.05 -13.76
N GLN A 96 -26.99 -22.43 -14.97
CA GLN A 96 -25.67 -22.96 -15.24
C GLN A 96 -24.71 -21.81 -15.64
N LEU A 97 -23.59 -21.69 -14.96
CA LEU A 97 -22.56 -20.70 -15.25
C LEU A 97 -21.38 -21.36 -15.93
N ARG A 98 -21.04 -20.87 -17.13
CA ARG A 98 -19.94 -21.41 -17.95
C ARG A 98 -19.10 -20.28 -18.50
N GLU A 99 -17.81 -20.53 -18.66
CA GLU A 99 -16.86 -19.54 -19.16
C GLU A 99 -17.22 -19.02 -20.56
N ASP A 100 -17.71 -19.89 -21.43
CA ASP A 100 -18.04 -19.56 -22.82
C ASP A 100 -19.36 -18.79 -22.97
N THR A 101 -20.23 -18.79 -21.97
CA THR A 101 -21.56 -18.16 -22.05
C THR A 101 -21.78 -17.06 -21.04
N ILE A 102 -20.87 -16.87 -20.09
CA ILE A 102 -21.07 -15.99 -18.94
C ILE A 102 -21.25 -14.52 -19.34
N GLU A 103 -20.55 -14.05 -20.36
CA GLU A 103 -20.64 -12.64 -20.79
C GLU A 103 -22.02 -12.34 -21.38
N ASN A 104 -22.51 -13.18 -22.27
CA ASN A 104 -23.85 -13.04 -22.85
C ASN A 104 -24.94 -13.17 -21.78
N LEU A 105 -24.74 -14.06 -20.83
CA LEU A 105 -25.67 -14.29 -19.72
C LEU A 105 -25.74 -13.06 -18.82
N LEU A 106 -24.60 -12.49 -18.44
CA LEU A 106 -24.56 -11.27 -17.62
C LEU A 106 -25.17 -10.07 -18.36
N ALA A 107 -24.88 -9.90 -19.64
CA ALA A 107 -25.46 -8.83 -20.45
C ALA A 107 -26.99 -8.92 -20.50
N ALA A 108 -27.53 -10.12 -20.71
CA ALA A 108 -28.97 -10.36 -20.71
C ALA A 108 -29.57 -10.13 -19.31
N ALA A 109 -28.92 -10.58 -18.26
CA ALA A 109 -29.34 -10.36 -16.87
C ALA A 109 -29.40 -8.88 -16.50
N CYS A 110 -28.44 -8.09 -16.95
CA CYS A 110 -28.44 -6.64 -16.76
C CYS A 110 -29.62 -5.97 -17.47
N LEU A 111 -29.89 -6.36 -18.71
CA LEU A 111 -31.06 -5.85 -19.47
C LEU A 111 -32.35 -6.19 -18.75
N LEU A 112 -32.51 -7.43 -18.29
CA LEU A 112 -33.73 -7.93 -17.63
C LEU A 112 -33.80 -7.53 -16.16
N GLN A 113 -32.83 -6.83 -15.61
CA GLN A 113 -32.77 -6.37 -14.22
C GLN A 113 -32.89 -7.50 -13.19
N LEU A 114 -32.22 -8.60 -13.45
CA LEU A 114 -32.19 -9.78 -12.57
C LEU A 114 -31.03 -9.64 -11.60
N THR A 115 -31.21 -8.89 -10.50
CA THR A 115 -30.15 -8.52 -9.56
C THR A 115 -29.39 -9.69 -8.98
N GLN A 116 -30.07 -10.77 -8.58
CA GLN A 116 -29.41 -11.96 -8.05
C GLN A 116 -28.53 -12.65 -9.10
N VAL A 117 -29.02 -12.72 -10.34
CA VAL A 117 -28.25 -13.30 -11.45
C VAL A 117 -27.05 -12.45 -11.79
N ILE A 118 -27.20 -11.12 -11.79
CA ILE A 118 -26.10 -10.17 -12.00
C ILE A 118 -24.99 -10.43 -10.97
N ASP A 119 -25.35 -10.52 -9.69
CA ASP A 119 -24.40 -10.75 -8.61
C ASP A 119 -23.66 -12.09 -8.76
N VAL A 120 -24.39 -13.14 -9.10
CA VAL A 120 -23.82 -14.48 -9.30
C VAL A 120 -22.88 -14.51 -10.51
N CYS A 121 -23.27 -13.88 -11.61
CA CYS A 121 -22.44 -13.77 -12.80
C CYS A 121 -21.17 -12.94 -12.55
N CYS A 122 -21.29 -11.82 -11.84
CA CYS A 122 -20.15 -11.00 -11.45
C CYS A 122 -19.18 -11.77 -10.56
N ASN A 123 -19.68 -12.50 -9.57
CA ASN A 123 -18.84 -13.34 -8.70
C ASN A 123 -18.14 -14.45 -9.48
N PHE A 124 -18.82 -15.05 -10.45
CA PHE A 124 -18.20 -16.05 -11.32
C PHE A 124 -17.03 -15.45 -12.12
N LEU A 125 -17.22 -14.27 -12.73
CA LEU A 125 -16.17 -13.57 -13.48
C LEU A 125 -15.01 -13.15 -12.58
N ILE A 126 -15.31 -12.71 -11.36
CA ILE A 126 -14.27 -12.35 -10.38
C ILE A 126 -13.36 -13.56 -10.08
N LYS A 127 -13.93 -14.74 -9.95
CA LYS A 127 -13.15 -15.97 -9.73
C LYS A 127 -12.32 -16.39 -10.94
N GLN A 128 -12.66 -15.91 -12.12
CA GLN A 128 -11.96 -16.21 -13.37
C GLN A 128 -10.85 -15.20 -13.69
N LEU A 129 -10.66 -14.16 -12.87
CA LEU A 129 -9.65 -13.13 -13.12
C LEU A 129 -8.25 -13.73 -13.23
N HIS A 130 -7.60 -13.38 -14.32
CA HIS A 130 -6.24 -13.80 -14.65
C HIS A 130 -5.56 -12.67 -15.42
N PRO A 131 -4.22 -12.54 -15.38
CA PRO A 131 -3.55 -11.47 -16.13
C PRO A 131 -3.87 -11.42 -17.63
N SER A 132 -4.26 -12.56 -18.22
CA SER A 132 -4.62 -12.63 -19.64
C SER A 132 -6.03 -12.16 -19.97
N ASN A 133 -6.93 -12.03 -18.98
CA ASN A 133 -8.35 -11.72 -19.22
C ASN A 133 -8.88 -10.52 -18.41
N CYS A 134 -8.10 -10.00 -17.47
CA CYS A 134 -8.59 -8.99 -16.52
C CYS A 134 -8.96 -7.66 -17.21
N LEU A 135 -8.27 -7.25 -18.26
CA LEU A 135 -8.59 -6.04 -19.01
C LEU A 135 -9.91 -6.19 -19.77
N GLY A 136 -10.13 -7.35 -20.38
CA GLY A 136 -11.40 -7.66 -21.05
C GLY A 136 -12.56 -7.68 -20.08
N ILE A 137 -12.39 -8.28 -18.90
CA ILE A 137 -13.41 -8.33 -17.84
C ILE A 137 -13.68 -6.91 -17.31
N LEU A 138 -12.63 -6.10 -17.11
CA LEU A 138 -12.77 -4.70 -16.69
C LEU A 138 -13.61 -3.89 -17.67
N SER A 139 -13.28 -3.98 -18.96
CA SER A 139 -13.99 -3.30 -20.02
C SER A 139 -15.45 -3.75 -20.12
N PHE A 140 -15.69 -5.05 -20.00
CA PHE A 140 -17.02 -5.63 -20.01
C PHE A 140 -17.85 -5.17 -18.81
N GLY A 141 -17.26 -5.14 -17.61
CA GLY A 141 -17.91 -4.63 -16.39
C GLY A 141 -18.29 -3.16 -16.52
N ASP A 142 -17.43 -2.35 -17.12
CA ASP A 142 -17.72 -0.94 -17.39
C ASP A 142 -18.88 -0.79 -18.39
N ALA A 143 -18.86 -1.54 -19.49
CA ALA A 143 -19.89 -1.50 -20.51
C ALA A 143 -21.26 -1.92 -19.98
N GLN A 144 -21.31 -2.87 -19.05
CA GLN A 144 -22.56 -3.36 -18.45
C GLN A 144 -22.98 -2.57 -17.20
N GLY A 145 -22.16 -1.61 -16.74
CA GLY A 145 -22.45 -0.82 -15.55
C GLY A 145 -22.36 -1.61 -14.25
N CYS A 146 -21.63 -2.72 -14.22
CA CYS A 146 -21.41 -3.56 -13.04
C CYS A 146 -20.26 -2.99 -12.23
N VAL A 147 -20.55 -2.06 -11.30
CA VAL A 147 -19.55 -1.31 -10.55
C VAL A 147 -18.64 -2.21 -9.73
N GLU A 148 -19.19 -3.21 -9.05
CA GLU A 148 -18.40 -4.14 -8.23
C GLU A 148 -17.39 -4.93 -9.09
N LEU A 149 -17.86 -5.50 -10.21
CA LEU A 149 -17.00 -6.23 -11.14
C LEU A 149 -15.89 -5.33 -11.68
N GLN A 150 -16.24 -4.11 -12.09
CA GLN A 150 -15.30 -3.11 -12.58
C GLN A 150 -14.24 -2.78 -11.53
N ASN A 151 -14.64 -2.54 -10.29
CA ASN A 151 -13.72 -2.20 -9.21
C ASN A 151 -12.77 -3.35 -8.89
N VAL A 152 -13.28 -4.57 -8.80
CA VAL A 152 -12.47 -5.76 -8.51
C VAL A 152 -11.51 -6.07 -9.65
N ALA A 153 -11.96 -5.99 -10.90
CA ALA A 153 -11.11 -6.20 -12.07
C ALA A 153 -10.03 -5.12 -12.21
N HIS A 154 -10.36 -3.87 -11.91
CA HIS A 154 -9.38 -2.77 -11.89
C HIS A 154 -8.31 -3.00 -10.82
N LYS A 155 -8.73 -3.34 -9.62
CA LYS A 155 -7.83 -3.64 -8.50
C LYS A 155 -6.92 -4.82 -8.83
N TYR A 156 -7.44 -5.87 -9.44
CA TYR A 156 -6.67 -7.01 -9.91
C TYR A 156 -5.61 -6.59 -10.94
N THR A 157 -6.01 -5.78 -11.92
CA THR A 157 -5.11 -5.27 -12.97
C THR A 157 -3.97 -4.46 -12.38
N MET A 158 -4.26 -3.58 -11.42
CA MET A 158 -3.26 -2.77 -10.74
C MET A 158 -2.27 -3.64 -9.95
N GLU A 159 -2.78 -4.65 -9.26
CA GLU A 159 -1.95 -5.55 -8.45
C GLU A 159 -1.02 -6.42 -9.30
N HIS A 160 -1.50 -6.90 -10.45
CA HIS A 160 -0.78 -7.83 -11.32
C HIS A 160 -0.24 -7.17 -12.59
N PHE A 161 0.01 -5.86 -12.55
CA PHE A 161 0.35 -5.06 -13.73
C PHE A 161 1.52 -5.65 -14.53
N ILE A 162 2.58 -6.11 -13.87
CA ILE A 162 3.77 -6.68 -14.54
C ILE A 162 3.37 -7.88 -15.42
N GLU A 163 2.49 -8.74 -14.92
CA GLU A 163 2.02 -9.90 -15.66
C GLU A 163 1.02 -9.51 -16.75
N VAL A 164 0.17 -8.52 -16.47
CA VAL A 164 -0.86 -8.04 -17.40
C VAL A 164 -0.24 -7.48 -18.68
N VAL A 165 0.83 -6.70 -18.56
CA VAL A 165 1.47 -6.05 -19.73
C VAL A 165 2.14 -7.02 -20.68
N LYS A 166 2.37 -8.26 -20.25
CA LYS A 166 2.94 -9.33 -21.10
C LYS A 166 1.89 -9.97 -22.00
N ASN A 167 0.61 -9.69 -21.80
CA ASN A 167 -0.48 -10.35 -22.50
C ASN A 167 -0.98 -9.52 -23.70
N GLN A 168 -1.58 -10.20 -24.66
CA GLN A 168 -2.06 -9.62 -25.90
C GLN A 168 -3.15 -8.55 -25.65
N GLU A 169 -4.00 -8.72 -24.65
CA GLU A 169 -5.04 -7.74 -24.31
C GLU A 169 -4.46 -6.35 -24.07
N PHE A 170 -3.34 -6.27 -23.36
CA PHE A 170 -2.66 -5.00 -23.10
C PHE A 170 -2.15 -4.36 -24.40
N LEU A 171 -1.53 -5.15 -25.26
CA LEU A 171 -0.98 -4.65 -26.52
C LEU A 171 -2.05 -4.18 -27.49
N LEU A 172 -3.27 -4.70 -27.38
CA LEU A 172 -4.39 -4.33 -28.24
C LEU A 172 -5.22 -3.15 -27.68
N LEU A 173 -4.91 -2.63 -26.50
CA LEU A 173 -5.65 -1.51 -25.93
C LEU A 173 -5.48 -0.24 -26.79
N PRO A 174 -6.55 0.56 -26.96
CA PRO A 174 -6.44 1.88 -27.57
C PRO A 174 -5.72 2.87 -26.65
N ALA A 175 -5.21 3.95 -27.22
CA ALA A 175 -4.43 4.96 -26.48
C ALA A 175 -5.17 5.56 -25.29
N ASN A 176 -6.47 5.80 -25.39
CA ASN A 176 -7.26 6.35 -24.29
C ASN A 176 -7.35 5.38 -23.09
N GLU A 177 -7.39 4.07 -23.33
CA GLU A 177 -7.39 3.06 -22.26
C GLU A 177 -6.01 2.91 -21.61
N ILE A 178 -4.95 2.98 -22.42
CA ILE A 178 -3.58 3.04 -21.90
C ILE A 178 -3.40 4.27 -20.99
N ALA A 179 -3.90 5.43 -21.43
CA ALA A 179 -3.84 6.66 -20.63
C ALA A 179 -4.49 6.49 -19.24
N LYS A 180 -5.66 5.85 -19.19
CA LYS A 180 -6.35 5.57 -17.92
C LYS A 180 -5.52 4.69 -16.99
N LEU A 181 -4.85 3.67 -17.53
CA LEU A 181 -3.98 2.82 -16.73
C LEU A 181 -2.77 3.58 -16.21
N LEU A 182 -2.10 4.35 -17.07
CA LEU A 182 -0.88 5.06 -16.71
C LEU A 182 -1.09 6.20 -15.71
N CYS A 183 -2.31 6.76 -15.62
CA CYS A 183 -2.65 7.78 -14.64
C CYS A 183 -2.70 7.28 -13.19
N SER A 184 -2.85 5.99 -12.97
CA SER A 184 -3.10 5.44 -11.64
C SER A 184 -1.87 5.41 -10.75
N ASP A 185 -2.01 5.90 -9.52
CA ASP A 185 -1.01 5.77 -8.46
C ASP A 185 -0.91 4.35 -7.90
N ASP A 186 -1.87 3.49 -8.19
CA ASP A 186 -2.03 2.16 -7.57
C ASP A 186 -1.34 1.04 -8.35
N ILE A 187 -0.67 1.35 -9.45
CA ILE A 187 0.06 0.36 -10.24
C ILE A 187 1.15 -0.31 -9.39
N ASN A 188 1.09 -1.63 -9.28
CA ASN A 188 2.04 -2.41 -8.48
C ASN A 188 3.27 -2.77 -9.30
N VAL A 189 4.30 -1.95 -9.20
CA VAL A 189 5.58 -2.12 -9.91
C VAL A 189 6.76 -1.80 -8.99
N PRO A 190 7.94 -2.35 -9.25
CA PRO A 190 9.13 -2.04 -8.45
C PRO A 190 9.62 -0.61 -8.61
N ASN A 191 9.52 -0.08 -9.82
CA ASN A 191 10.02 1.25 -10.16
C ASN A 191 9.28 1.81 -11.36
N GLU A 192 9.44 3.10 -11.60
CA GLU A 192 8.80 3.78 -12.73
C GLU A 192 9.33 3.30 -14.09
N GLU A 193 10.55 2.82 -14.14
CA GLU A 193 11.14 2.30 -15.38
C GLU A 193 10.34 1.13 -15.95
N THR A 194 9.78 0.29 -15.09
CA THR A 194 8.91 -0.82 -15.50
C THR A 194 7.70 -0.32 -16.27
N ILE A 195 7.08 0.76 -15.80
CA ILE A 195 5.93 1.38 -16.48
C ILE A 195 6.35 2.01 -17.79
N PHE A 196 7.50 2.71 -17.80
CA PHE A 196 8.06 3.27 -19.01
C PHE A 196 8.30 2.20 -20.09
N HIS A 197 8.89 1.08 -19.72
CA HIS A 197 9.14 -0.03 -20.64
C HIS A 197 7.83 -0.67 -21.12
N ALA A 198 6.82 -0.75 -20.27
CA ALA A 198 5.50 -1.23 -20.67
C ALA A 198 4.87 -0.33 -21.74
N LEU A 199 4.98 1.00 -21.58
CA LEU A 199 4.51 1.95 -22.59
C LEU A 199 5.26 1.79 -23.90
N MET A 200 6.59 1.66 -23.86
CA MET A 200 7.40 1.50 -25.05
C MET A 200 7.13 0.18 -25.77
N HIS A 201 6.83 -0.87 -25.02
CA HIS A 201 6.41 -2.16 -25.59
C HIS A 201 5.06 -2.04 -26.31
N TRP A 202 4.11 -1.30 -25.73
CA TRP A 202 2.83 -1.03 -26.37
C TRP A 202 2.99 -0.18 -27.64
N VAL A 203 3.80 0.87 -27.60
CA VAL A 203 4.10 1.72 -28.79
C VAL A 203 4.75 0.88 -29.88
N GLY A 204 5.73 0.05 -29.53
CA GLY A 204 6.45 -0.79 -30.46
C GLY A 204 5.60 -1.86 -31.16
N HIS A 205 4.48 -2.24 -30.57
CA HIS A 205 3.56 -3.22 -31.16
C HIS A 205 2.92 -2.70 -32.47
N ASP A 206 2.69 -1.38 -32.56
CA ASP A 206 2.17 -0.73 -33.76
C ASP A 206 2.75 0.70 -33.85
N ALA A 207 4.04 0.79 -34.12
CA ALA A 207 4.78 2.04 -34.05
C ALA A 207 4.23 3.12 -34.98
N GLN A 208 3.79 2.74 -36.20
CA GLN A 208 3.29 3.71 -37.18
C GLN A 208 2.07 4.49 -36.69
N ASN A 209 1.13 3.79 -36.05
CA ASN A 209 -0.14 4.39 -35.59
C ASN A 209 -0.06 4.97 -34.17
N ARG A 210 0.91 4.51 -33.37
CA ARG A 210 1.00 4.86 -31.95
C ARG A 210 2.03 5.93 -31.63
N GLN A 211 2.96 6.22 -32.56
CA GLN A 211 3.98 7.24 -32.37
C GLN A 211 3.39 8.62 -32.10
N ARG A 212 2.28 8.95 -32.74
CA ARG A 212 1.57 10.23 -32.55
C ARG A 212 1.01 10.42 -31.15
N ASP A 213 0.74 9.32 -30.43
CA ASP A 213 0.21 9.35 -29.06
C ASP A 213 1.31 9.33 -28.00
N LEU A 214 2.57 9.15 -28.41
CA LEU A 214 3.70 8.94 -27.49
C LEU A 214 3.86 10.12 -26.52
N ALA A 215 3.86 11.35 -27.01
CA ALA A 215 4.07 12.53 -26.18
C ALA A 215 2.99 12.67 -25.10
N LYS A 216 1.73 12.46 -25.47
CA LYS A 216 0.60 12.52 -24.53
C LYS A 216 0.72 11.42 -23.47
N LEU A 217 1.00 10.19 -23.89
CA LEU A 217 1.13 9.06 -22.97
C LEU A 217 2.37 9.17 -22.10
N LEU A 218 3.46 9.70 -22.65
CA LEU A 218 4.69 9.95 -21.90
C LEU A 218 4.48 10.98 -20.78
N SER A 219 3.53 11.89 -20.93
CA SER A 219 3.18 12.86 -19.89
C SER A 219 2.63 12.21 -18.61
N TYR A 220 2.13 10.98 -18.70
CA TYR A 220 1.66 10.20 -17.54
C TYR A 220 2.77 9.38 -16.88
N ILE A 221 3.90 9.21 -17.55
CA ILE A 221 5.08 8.58 -16.99
C ILE A 221 5.80 9.60 -16.11
N ARG A 222 6.25 9.19 -14.96
CA ARG A 222 6.91 10.06 -13.98
C ARG A 222 8.40 10.12 -14.28
N LEU A 223 8.73 10.76 -15.40
CA LEU A 223 10.08 10.84 -15.95
C LEU A 223 11.12 11.36 -14.96
N PRO A 224 10.83 12.37 -14.10
CA PRO A 224 11.80 12.81 -13.09
C PRO A 224 12.23 11.70 -12.13
N LEU A 225 11.47 10.62 -12.02
CA LEU A 225 11.76 9.48 -11.14
C LEU A 225 12.51 8.35 -11.85
N LEU A 226 12.76 8.47 -13.16
CA LEU A 226 13.62 7.57 -13.90
C LEU A 226 15.10 7.85 -13.58
N SER A 227 15.95 6.85 -13.76
CA SER A 227 17.39 7.02 -13.55
C SER A 227 17.97 8.05 -14.53
N PRO A 228 18.97 8.85 -14.10
CA PRO A 228 19.64 9.79 -15.00
C PRO A 228 20.25 9.12 -16.22
N GLN A 229 20.73 7.89 -16.09
CA GLN A 229 21.29 7.10 -17.20
C GLN A 229 20.24 6.80 -18.27
N LEU A 230 19.06 6.36 -17.86
CA LEU A 230 17.95 6.11 -18.80
C LEU A 230 17.52 7.39 -19.50
N LEU A 231 17.42 8.50 -18.77
CA LEU A 231 17.07 9.79 -19.35
C LEU A 231 18.09 10.26 -20.39
N ALA A 232 19.38 10.04 -20.12
CA ALA A 232 20.45 10.34 -21.07
C ALA A 232 20.36 9.50 -22.35
N ASP A 233 20.03 8.22 -22.21
CA ASP A 233 19.82 7.33 -23.35
C ASP A 233 18.62 7.78 -24.20
N LEU A 234 17.54 8.22 -23.56
CA LEU A 234 16.36 8.73 -24.26
C LEU A 234 16.64 10.04 -25.00
N GLU A 235 17.49 10.90 -24.47
CA GLU A 235 17.91 12.13 -25.14
C GLU A 235 18.59 11.85 -26.47
N ASN A 236 19.29 10.75 -26.60
CA ASN A 236 19.99 10.32 -27.81
C ASN A 236 19.10 9.56 -28.79
N SER A 237 17.87 9.22 -28.41
CA SER A 237 16.94 8.49 -29.26
C SER A 237 16.16 9.41 -30.17
N SER A 238 16.13 9.12 -31.49
CA SER A 238 15.40 9.91 -32.46
C SER A 238 13.88 9.94 -32.22
N MET A 239 13.34 8.90 -31.60
CA MET A 239 11.93 8.79 -31.26
C MET A 239 11.47 9.94 -30.34
N PHE A 240 12.34 10.41 -29.46
CA PHE A 240 12.05 11.47 -28.52
C PHE A 240 12.60 12.83 -28.96
N THR A 241 13.71 12.87 -29.68
CA THR A 241 14.34 14.11 -30.11
C THR A 241 13.59 14.80 -31.25
N ASP A 242 12.87 14.04 -32.06
CA ASP A 242 12.10 14.58 -33.19
C ASP A 242 10.72 15.15 -32.77
N ASP A 243 10.33 14.94 -31.50
CA ASP A 243 9.06 15.43 -30.95
C ASP A 243 9.34 16.48 -29.89
N LEU A 244 8.86 17.72 -30.14
CA LEU A 244 9.09 18.85 -29.25
C LEU A 244 8.47 18.65 -27.85
N GLU A 245 7.28 18.05 -27.78
CA GLU A 245 6.61 17.78 -26.50
C GLU A 245 7.36 16.72 -25.68
N CYS A 246 7.88 15.69 -26.35
CA CYS A 246 8.75 14.69 -25.70
C CYS A 246 10.03 15.34 -25.18
N GLN A 247 10.65 16.23 -25.94
CA GLN A 247 11.85 16.96 -25.52
C GLN A 247 11.60 17.81 -24.26
N LYS A 248 10.44 18.47 -24.19
CA LYS A 248 10.06 19.28 -23.02
C LYS A 248 9.93 18.42 -21.78
N LEU A 249 9.32 17.25 -21.90
CA LEU A 249 9.16 16.31 -20.78
C LEU A 249 10.52 15.76 -20.31
N LEU A 250 11.40 15.42 -21.24
CA LEU A 250 12.76 14.97 -20.91
C LEU A 250 13.57 16.07 -20.23
N MET A 251 13.45 17.30 -20.71
CA MET A 251 14.14 18.45 -20.11
C MET A 251 13.66 18.72 -18.68
N GLU A 252 12.36 18.62 -18.42
CA GLU A 252 11.79 18.73 -17.07
C GLU A 252 12.39 17.69 -16.13
N ALA A 253 12.47 16.43 -16.59
CA ALA A 253 13.04 15.35 -15.81
C ALA A 253 14.54 15.56 -15.53
N MET A 254 15.29 16.01 -16.53
CA MET A 254 16.71 16.27 -16.38
C MET A 254 17.00 17.42 -15.41
N LYS A 255 16.22 18.50 -15.46
CA LYS A 255 16.34 19.63 -14.52
C LYS A 255 16.10 19.17 -13.09
N TYR A 256 15.15 18.28 -12.86
CA TYR A 256 14.87 17.74 -11.55
C TYR A 256 16.10 17.02 -10.95
N HIS A 257 16.85 16.29 -11.79
CA HIS A 257 18.08 15.62 -11.36
C HIS A 257 19.28 16.58 -11.22
N LEU A 258 19.40 17.55 -12.13
CA LEU A 258 20.55 18.46 -12.16
C LEU A 258 20.49 19.54 -11.07
N LEU A 259 19.31 19.87 -10.58
CA LEU A 259 19.08 20.96 -9.64
C LEU A 259 18.40 20.46 -8.36
N PRO A 260 19.09 19.64 -7.54
CA PRO A 260 18.49 19.08 -6.32
C PRO A 260 17.98 20.15 -5.35
N GLU A 261 18.67 21.30 -5.24
CA GLU A 261 18.27 22.40 -4.38
C GLU A 261 17.01 23.13 -4.84
N ARG A 262 16.60 22.95 -6.12
CA ARG A 262 15.40 23.58 -6.68
C ARG A 262 14.22 22.62 -6.78
N ARG A 263 14.34 21.40 -6.27
CA ARG A 263 13.28 20.38 -6.38
C ARG A 263 11.96 20.83 -5.77
N SER A 264 11.99 21.63 -4.73
CA SER A 264 10.76 22.18 -4.14
C SER A 264 9.97 23.07 -5.12
N MET A 265 10.67 23.73 -6.05
CA MET A 265 10.05 24.58 -7.08
C MET A 265 9.74 23.81 -8.38
N LEU A 266 10.31 22.62 -8.55
CA LEU A 266 10.14 21.77 -9.73
C LEU A 266 9.07 20.68 -9.52
N GLN A 267 8.19 20.83 -8.57
CA GLN A 267 7.14 19.86 -8.28
C GLN A 267 6.08 19.87 -9.38
N SER A 268 5.71 18.69 -9.83
CA SER A 268 4.64 18.46 -10.81
C SER A 268 3.95 17.14 -10.48
N PRO A 269 2.83 16.79 -11.15
CA PRO A 269 2.24 15.47 -10.97
C PRO A 269 3.21 14.32 -11.26
N ARG A 270 4.25 14.57 -12.08
CA ARG A 270 5.26 13.57 -12.46
C ARG A 270 6.38 13.40 -11.42
N THR A 271 6.50 14.28 -10.45
CA THR A 271 7.48 14.14 -9.37
C THR A 271 6.97 13.35 -8.18
N LYS A 272 5.67 13.08 -8.12
CA LYS A 272 5.04 12.26 -7.09
C LYS A 272 5.25 10.78 -7.40
N PRO A 273 5.90 9.98 -6.52
CA PRO A 273 6.06 8.56 -6.79
C PRO A 273 4.75 7.79 -6.67
N ARG A 274 4.66 6.71 -7.42
CA ARG A 274 3.54 5.77 -7.29
C ARG A 274 3.63 5.03 -5.96
N LYS A 275 2.49 4.63 -5.41
CA LYS A 275 2.42 4.05 -4.07
C LYS A 275 3.33 2.83 -3.86
N SER A 276 3.46 1.97 -4.88
CA SER A 276 4.26 0.76 -4.79
C SER A 276 5.77 0.99 -4.88
N THR A 277 6.20 2.09 -5.52
CA THR A 277 7.61 2.34 -5.80
C THR A 277 8.39 2.90 -4.62
N VAL A 278 7.70 3.34 -3.57
CA VAL A 278 8.34 3.92 -2.38
C VAL A 278 8.76 2.87 -1.34
N GLY A 279 8.37 1.60 -1.55
CA GLY A 279 8.63 0.52 -0.61
C GLY A 279 7.55 0.39 0.45
N ALA A 280 7.88 -0.30 1.54
CA ALA A 280 6.95 -0.57 2.63
C ALA A 280 7.62 -0.30 3.98
N LEU A 281 6.82 0.07 4.98
CA LEU A 281 7.27 0.17 6.36
C LEU A 281 7.25 -1.19 7.04
N TYR A 282 8.27 -1.46 7.84
CA TYR A 282 8.37 -2.66 8.68
C TYR A 282 8.51 -2.22 10.12
N ALA A 283 7.51 -2.54 10.94
CA ALA A 283 7.52 -2.29 12.38
C ALA A 283 7.97 -3.57 13.09
N VAL A 284 9.11 -3.49 13.77
CA VAL A 284 9.79 -4.65 14.37
C VAL A 284 9.75 -4.55 15.89
N GLY A 285 9.16 -5.54 16.53
CA GLY A 285 9.22 -5.73 17.97
C GLY A 285 8.67 -4.57 18.80
N GLY A 286 9.28 -4.32 19.93
CA GLY A 286 8.93 -3.27 20.88
C GLY A 286 8.25 -3.80 22.15
N MET A 287 8.01 -2.88 23.10
CA MET A 287 7.28 -3.19 24.34
C MET A 287 5.78 -3.08 24.08
N ASP A 288 5.04 -4.10 24.48
CA ASP A 288 3.58 -4.13 24.44
C ASP A 288 3.01 -4.40 25.85
N ALA A 289 1.67 -4.53 25.94
CA ALA A 289 1.01 -4.83 27.20
C ALA A 289 1.41 -6.19 27.79
N ALA A 290 1.93 -7.10 26.97
CA ALA A 290 2.40 -8.43 27.37
C ALA A 290 3.92 -8.51 27.62
N LYS A 291 4.58 -7.38 27.84
CA LYS A 291 6.01 -7.23 28.18
C LYS A 291 7.00 -7.45 27.02
N GLY A 292 6.55 -7.31 25.81
CA GLY A 292 7.40 -7.32 24.62
C GLY A 292 6.83 -8.16 23.50
N THR A 293 6.63 -7.54 22.35
CA THR A 293 6.18 -8.24 21.15
C THR A 293 7.39 -8.66 20.31
N THR A 294 7.29 -9.83 19.69
CA THR A 294 8.29 -10.33 18.74
C THR A 294 7.84 -10.17 17.30
N THR A 295 6.65 -9.63 17.07
CA THR A 295 6.03 -9.56 15.75
C THR A 295 6.68 -8.52 14.85
N ILE A 296 6.67 -8.80 13.55
CA ILE A 296 7.03 -7.86 12.49
C ILE A 296 5.80 -7.60 11.65
N GLU A 297 5.39 -6.34 11.53
CA GLU A 297 4.25 -5.92 10.73
C GLU A 297 4.73 -5.07 9.57
N LYS A 298 4.10 -5.26 8.41
CA LYS A 298 4.42 -4.56 7.17
C LYS A 298 3.25 -3.69 6.74
N TYR A 299 3.54 -2.46 6.34
CA TYR A 299 2.58 -1.51 5.79
C TYR A 299 3.06 -1.00 4.43
N ASP A 300 2.19 -1.02 3.43
CA ASP A 300 2.44 -0.32 2.18
C ASP A 300 1.27 0.62 1.82
N LEU A 301 1.57 1.67 1.05
CA LEU A 301 0.60 2.69 0.69
C LEU A 301 -0.51 2.15 -0.21
N ARG A 302 -0.21 1.17 -1.02
CA ARG A 302 -1.16 0.63 -2.00
C ARG A 302 -2.29 -0.17 -1.33
N THR A 303 -1.94 -1.05 -0.41
CA THR A 303 -2.93 -1.86 0.33
C THR A 303 -3.52 -1.12 1.53
N ASN A 304 -2.82 -0.11 2.04
CA ASN A 304 -3.23 0.73 3.17
C ASN A 304 -3.64 -0.10 4.39
N ASN A 305 -2.89 -1.14 4.70
CA ASN A 305 -3.08 -1.93 5.91
C ASN A 305 -1.76 -2.49 6.44
N TRP A 306 -1.77 -2.87 7.73
CA TRP A 306 -0.66 -3.56 8.37
C TRP A 306 -0.92 -5.05 8.37
N ILE A 307 0.06 -5.83 7.94
CA ILE A 307 -0.01 -7.29 7.93
C ILE A 307 1.15 -7.88 8.71
N HIS A 308 0.89 -8.97 9.44
CA HIS A 308 1.91 -9.73 10.13
C HIS A 308 2.72 -10.55 9.12
N ILE A 309 4.04 -10.37 9.10
CA ILE A 309 4.92 -11.07 8.14
C ILE A 309 5.96 -11.96 8.77
N GLY A 310 6.18 -11.87 10.06
CA GLY A 310 7.17 -12.69 10.73
C GLY A 310 7.29 -12.39 12.21
N THR A 311 8.16 -13.13 12.88
CA THR A 311 8.47 -12.95 14.30
C THR A 311 9.98 -13.01 14.50
N MET A 312 10.48 -12.23 15.45
CA MET A 312 11.87 -12.35 15.90
C MET A 312 12.08 -13.70 16.58
N SER A 313 13.30 -14.19 16.57
CA SER A 313 13.69 -15.48 17.19
C SER A 313 13.54 -15.46 18.72
N GLY A 314 13.59 -14.28 19.31
CA GLY A 314 13.44 -14.07 20.74
C GLY A 314 13.06 -12.64 21.05
N ARG A 315 12.62 -12.39 22.29
CA ARG A 315 12.26 -11.04 22.73
C ARG A 315 13.49 -10.15 22.83
N ARG A 316 13.40 -8.97 22.22
CA ARG A 316 14.41 -7.91 22.35
C ARG A 316 13.72 -6.59 22.64
N LEU A 317 14.25 -5.85 23.61
CA LEU A 317 13.82 -4.50 23.97
C LEU A 317 14.99 -3.55 23.79
N GLN A 318 14.71 -2.31 23.46
CA GLN A 318 15.72 -1.25 23.29
C GLN A 318 16.85 -1.66 22.33
N PHE A 319 16.47 -2.28 21.24
CA PHE A 319 17.37 -2.71 20.15
C PHE A 319 17.35 -1.72 19.01
N GLY A 320 18.24 -1.91 18.03
CA GLY A 320 18.25 -1.12 16.80
C GLY A 320 17.99 -1.99 15.58
N VAL A 321 17.47 -1.38 14.52
CA VAL A 321 17.28 -2.02 13.22
C VAL A 321 17.82 -1.11 12.12
N ALA A 322 18.51 -1.71 11.17
CA ALA A 322 18.92 -1.04 9.94
C ALA A 322 18.67 -1.96 8.75
N VAL A 323 18.60 -1.36 7.57
CA VAL A 323 18.39 -2.08 6.31
C VAL A 323 19.70 -2.07 5.52
N VAL A 324 20.19 -3.26 5.19
CA VAL A 324 21.37 -3.46 4.33
C VAL A 324 20.98 -4.51 3.28
N ASP A 325 21.13 -4.19 2.00
CA ASP A 325 20.78 -5.08 0.88
C ASP A 325 19.35 -5.64 0.98
N ASN A 326 18.40 -4.76 1.31
CA ASN A 326 16.97 -5.10 1.46
C ASN A 326 16.68 -6.15 2.53
N LYS A 327 17.57 -6.29 3.51
CA LYS A 327 17.41 -7.18 4.66
C LYS A 327 17.42 -6.37 5.95
N LEU A 328 16.67 -6.83 6.95
CA LEU A 328 16.58 -6.18 8.26
C LEU A 328 17.65 -6.76 9.18
N TYR A 329 18.53 -5.91 9.68
CA TYR A 329 19.52 -6.26 10.70
C TYR A 329 19.02 -5.80 12.05
N VAL A 330 18.78 -6.75 12.95
CA VAL A 330 18.34 -6.49 14.33
C VAL A 330 19.56 -6.56 15.23
N VAL A 331 19.86 -5.47 15.90
CA VAL A 331 21.15 -5.25 16.56
C VAL A 331 20.96 -4.97 18.04
N GLY A 332 21.60 -5.76 18.88
CA GLY A 332 21.68 -5.54 20.31
C GLY A 332 20.34 -5.58 21.05
N GLY A 333 20.20 -4.68 22.02
CA GLY A 333 19.04 -4.64 22.89
C GLY A 333 19.22 -5.46 24.16
N ARG A 334 18.10 -5.78 24.81
CA ARG A 334 18.10 -6.64 26.00
C ARG A 334 16.95 -7.64 25.92
N ASP A 335 17.14 -8.81 26.47
CA ASP A 335 16.13 -9.88 26.48
C ASP A 335 15.24 -9.85 27.74
N GLY A 336 15.34 -8.82 28.54
CA GLY A 336 14.66 -8.65 29.82
C GLY A 336 15.56 -8.87 31.01
N LEU A 337 16.60 -9.69 30.88
CA LEU A 337 17.54 -10.03 31.97
C LEU A 337 18.93 -9.47 31.72
N LYS A 338 19.41 -9.54 30.50
CA LYS A 338 20.78 -9.11 30.16
C LYS A 338 20.79 -8.31 28.87
N THR A 339 21.82 -7.48 28.75
CA THR A 339 22.11 -6.71 27.55
C THR A 339 22.78 -7.61 26.51
N LEU A 340 22.43 -7.43 25.24
CA LEU A 340 22.84 -8.27 24.13
C LEU A 340 23.88 -7.57 23.25
N ASN A 341 24.80 -8.37 22.70
CA ASN A 341 25.68 -7.92 21.61
C ASN A 341 25.34 -8.64 20.30
N THR A 342 24.32 -9.46 20.28
CA THR A 342 23.95 -10.31 19.16
C THR A 342 23.29 -9.53 18.05
N VAL A 343 23.48 -10.01 16.82
CA VAL A 343 22.96 -9.41 15.60
C VAL A 343 22.32 -10.52 14.77
N GLU A 344 21.11 -10.28 14.29
CA GLU A 344 20.38 -11.21 13.44
C GLU A 344 19.90 -10.48 12.19
N CYS A 345 19.86 -11.20 11.07
CA CYS A 345 19.45 -10.67 9.79
C CYS A 345 18.17 -11.37 9.34
N PHE A 346 17.13 -10.60 9.04
CA PHE A 346 15.86 -11.10 8.54
C PHE A 346 15.71 -10.77 7.06
N ASN A 347 15.41 -11.80 6.25
CA ASN A 347 15.08 -11.62 4.84
C ASN A 347 13.56 -11.56 4.70
N PRO A 348 12.98 -10.39 4.35
CA PRO A 348 11.52 -10.25 4.26
C PRO A 348 10.88 -11.06 3.14
N VAL A 349 11.63 -11.43 2.11
CA VAL A 349 11.14 -12.23 0.98
C VAL A 349 10.99 -13.70 1.37
N THR A 350 12.06 -14.29 1.90
CA THR A 350 12.08 -15.71 2.31
C THR A 350 11.52 -15.92 3.70
N LYS A 351 11.39 -14.83 4.50
CA LYS A 351 10.95 -14.84 5.90
C LYS A 351 11.85 -15.70 6.79
N THR A 352 13.14 -15.73 6.48
CA THR A 352 14.15 -16.50 7.21
C THR A 352 15.10 -15.61 7.99
N TRP A 353 15.63 -16.14 9.09
CA TRP A 353 16.61 -15.48 9.93
C TRP A 353 18.00 -16.09 9.77
N LEU A 354 19.02 -15.24 9.83
CA LEU A 354 20.42 -15.64 9.80
C LEU A 354 21.15 -14.97 10.97
N VAL A 355 21.90 -15.75 11.75
CA VAL A 355 22.73 -15.20 12.81
C VAL A 355 23.96 -14.54 12.19
N MET A 356 24.23 -13.31 12.59
CA MET A 356 25.36 -12.52 12.10
C MET A 356 26.45 -12.40 13.19
N PRO A 357 27.67 -12.02 12.82
CA PRO A 357 28.72 -11.75 13.82
C PRO A 357 28.28 -10.71 14.86
N PRO A 358 28.52 -10.96 16.14
CA PRO A 358 28.10 -10.05 17.21
C PRO A 358 28.96 -8.79 17.28
N MET A 359 28.41 -7.74 17.89
CA MET A 359 29.17 -6.53 18.22
C MET A 359 30.24 -6.85 19.27
N SER A 360 31.25 -6.00 19.36
CA SER A 360 32.29 -6.10 20.39
C SER A 360 31.76 -5.73 21.78
N THR A 361 30.71 -4.89 21.83
CA THR A 361 30.12 -4.38 23.07
C THR A 361 28.66 -4.75 23.15
N HIS A 362 28.18 -5.18 24.32
CA HIS A 362 26.76 -5.35 24.59
C HIS A 362 26.10 -3.97 24.68
N ARG A 363 24.99 -3.76 23.98
CA ARG A 363 24.33 -2.44 23.89
C ARG A 363 22.81 -2.60 23.88
N HIS A 364 22.14 -1.95 24.84
CA HIS A 364 20.71 -1.66 24.73
C HIS A 364 20.51 -0.14 24.75
N GLY A 365 19.40 0.33 24.22
CA GLY A 365 19.18 1.78 24.06
C GLY A 365 20.12 2.41 23.05
N LEU A 366 20.71 1.63 22.17
CA LEU A 366 21.58 2.11 21.10
C LEU A 366 20.76 2.68 19.95
N GLY A 367 21.41 3.48 19.12
CA GLY A 367 20.89 3.87 17.82
C GLY A 367 21.65 3.15 16.71
N VAL A 368 20.95 2.78 15.65
CA VAL A 368 21.55 2.09 14.49
C VAL A 368 21.13 2.80 13.22
N ALA A 369 22.09 3.02 12.34
CA ALA A 369 21.83 3.58 11.01
C ALA A 369 22.91 3.14 10.04
N THR A 370 22.60 3.18 8.74
CA THR A 370 23.59 2.97 7.67
C THR A 370 24.07 4.30 7.13
N LEU A 371 25.33 4.35 6.78
CA LEU A 371 25.95 5.53 6.18
C LEU A 371 26.96 5.08 5.11
N GLU A 372 26.71 5.41 3.86
CA GLU A 372 27.58 5.09 2.72
C GLU A 372 27.88 3.58 2.58
N GLY A 373 26.93 2.72 2.97
CA GLY A 373 27.04 1.26 2.94
C GLY A 373 27.19 0.62 4.31
N PRO A 374 28.21 0.95 5.12
CA PRO A 374 28.36 0.39 6.46
C PRO A 374 27.23 0.75 7.42
N MET A 375 26.98 -0.15 8.38
CA MET A 375 26.03 0.05 9.47
C MET A 375 26.77 0.46 10.74
N TYR A 376 26.21 1.42 11.48
CA TYR A 376 26.81 1.95 12.72
C TYR A 376 25.90 1.65 13.90
N ALA A 377 26.50 1.13 14.97
CA ALA A 377 25.88 0.97 16.28
C ALA A 377 26.45 2.04 17.21
N VAL A 378 25.58 2.92 17.69
CA VAL A 378 25.97 4.17 18.36
C VAL A 378 25.46 4.17 19.80
N GLY A 379 26.36 4.33 20.75
CA GLY A 379 26.03 4.54 22.16
C GLY A 379 25.28 3.40 22.80
N GLY A 380 24.31 3.76 23.65
CA GLY A 380 23.52 2.81 24.42
C GLY A 380 24.06 2.63 25.85
N HIS A 381 23.71 1.49 26.44
CA HIS A 381 24.11 1.09 27.79
C HIS A 381 24.51 -0.39 27.76
N ASP A 382 25.60 -0.75 28.42
CA ASP A 382 26.12 -2.12 28.39
C ASP A 382 25.66 -3.01 29.55
N GLY A 383 24.79 -2.49 30.40
CA GLY A 383 24.36 -3.12 31.65
C GLY A 383 25.07 -2.55 32.87
N TRP A 384 26.16 -1.80 32.69
CA TRP A 384 26.96 -1.21 33.75
C TRP A 384 27.10 0.30 33.62
N SER A 385 27.36 0.77 32.41
CA SER A 385 27.63 2.17 32.14
C SER A 385 26.97 2.63 30.85
N TYR A 386 26.73 3.94 30.77
CA TYR A 386 26.32 4.62 29.55
C TYR A 386 27.50 4.71 28.60
N LEU A 387 27.24 4.51 27.30
CA LEU A 387 28.27 4.36 26.30
C LEU A 387 28.36 5.58 25.39
N ASN A 388 29.60 6.04 25.14
CA ASN A 388 29.90 6.98 24.07
C ASN A 388 30.60 6.31 22.88
N THR A 389 30.84 5.01 22.96
CA THR A 389 31.51 4.25 21.91
C THR A 389 30.61 3.96 20.74
N VAL A 390 31.24 3.80 19.57
CA VAL A 390 30.56 3.57 18.29
C VAL A 390 31.28 2.47 17.54
N GLU A 391 30.53 1.52 17.02
CA GLU A 391 31.05 0.42 16.22
C GLU A 391 30.48 0.48 14.81
N ARG A 392 31.28 0.08 13.83
CA ARG A 392 30.88 0.01 12.43
C ARG A 392 30.92 -1.42 11.93
N TRP A 393 29.84 -1.83 11.26
CA TRP A 393 29.76 -3.07 10.52
C TRP A 393 30.04 -2.82 9.05
N ASP A 394 31.08 -3.46 8.53
CA ASP A 394 31.41 -3.43 7.11
C ASP A 394 30.87 -4.74 6.46
N PRO A 395 29.88 -4.64 5.53
CA PRO A 395 29.26 -5.83 4.94
C PRO A 395 30.24 -6.75 4.23
N ASP A 396 31.27 -6.17 3.59
CA ASP A 396 32.27 -6.94 2.84
C ASP A 396 33.23 -7.69 3.77
N GLY A 397 33.66 -7.04 4.86
CA GLY A 397 34.57 -7.63 5.83
C GLY A 397 33.90 -8.52 6.87
N ARG A 398 32.60 -8.44 7.03
CA ARG A 398 31.77 -9.20 7.98
C ARG A 398 32.31 -9.14 9.41
N GLN A 399 32.68 -7.94 9.85
CA GLN A 399 33.20 -7.70 11.20
C GLN A 399 32.85 -6.32 11.70
N TRP A 400 32.80 -6.20 13.02
CA TRP A 400 32.59 -4.94 13.71
C TRP A 400 33.93 -4.33 14.14
N ASN A 401 34.10 -3.04 13.89
CA ASN A 401 35.27 -2.29 14.30
C ASN A 401 34.85 -1.00 15.00
N TYR A 402 35.58 -0.61 16.03
CA TYR A 402 35.34 0.67 16.67
C TYR A 402 35.77 1.83 15.76
N VAL A 403 35.00 2.90 15.79
CA VAL A 403 35.31 4.18 15.20
C VAL A 403 35.40 5.21 16.33
N ALA A 404 35.61 6.50 16.02
CA ALA A 404 35.71 7.53 17.03
C ALA A 404 34.49 7.55 17.96
N SER A 405 34.76 7.78 19.25
CA SER A 405 33.73 7.89 20.28
C SER A 405 33.07 9.27 20.24
N MET A 406 31.78 9.32 20.62
CA MET A 406 31.05 10.57 20.80
C MET A 406 31.64 11.37 21.96
N SER A 407 31.34 12.67 21.99
CA SER A 407 31.73 13.56 23.10
C SER A 407 31.01 13.22 24.41
N THR A 408 29.82 12.65 24.34
CA THR A 408 28.94 12.37 25.48
C THR A 408 28.37 10.96 25.37
N PRO A 409 28.33 10.18 26.48
CA PRO A 409 27.59 8.93 26.49
C PRO A 409 26.11 9.19 26.25
N ARG A 410 25.48 8.36 25.42
CA ARG A 410 24.07 8.52 25.04
C ARG A 410 23.37 7.17 24.98
N SER A 411 22.43 6.95 25.88
CA SER A 411 21.49 5.84 25.82
C SER A 411 20.11 6.36 25.40
N THR A 412 19.29 5.54 24.78
CA THR A 412 18.01 5.95 24.14
C THR A 412 18.20 7.10 23.16
N VAL A 413 19.29 7.07 22.45
CA VAL A 413 19.73 8.07 21.49
C VAL A 413 19.03 7.88 20.15
N GLY A 414 18.70 8.99 19.48
CA GLY A 414 18.26 8.97 18.09
C GLY A 414 19.46 9.01 17.16
N VAL A 415 19.49 8.14 16.16
CA VAL A 415 20.58 8.07 15.19
C VAL A 415 20.01 8.04 13.78
N VAL A 416 20.52 8.90 12.91
CA VAL A 416 20.07 8.98 11.52
C VAL A 416 21.21 9.54 10.64
N ALA A 417 21.23 9.12 9.39
CA ALA A 417 22.17 9.64 8.39
C ALA A 417 21.54 10.78 7.60
N LEU A 418 22.30 11.85 7.39
CA LEU A 418 21.90 13.00 6.57
C LEU A 418 23.15 13.65 5.94
N ASN A 419 23.11 13.90 4.64
CA ASN A 419 24.19 14.58 3.90
C ASN A 419 25.57 13.94 4.14
N ASN A 420 25.65 12.62 4.06
CA ASN A 420 26.86 11.83 4.24
C ASN A 420 27.49 11.96 5.64
N LYS A 421 26.65 12.28 6.63
CA LYS A 421 27.04 12.37 8.04
C LYS A 421 26.06 11.59 8.90
N LEU A 422 26.54 11.09 10.04
CA LEU A 422 25.77 10.35 11.00
C LEU A 422 25.47 11.25 12.19
N TYR A 423 24.20 11.46 12.49
CA TYR A 423 23.76 12.33 13.60
C TYR A 423 23.33 11.49 14.80
N ALA A 424 23.81 11.86 15.98
CA ALA A 424 23.40 11.31 17.26
C ALA A 424 22.70 12.42 18.05
N ILE A 425 21.44 12.20 18.40
CA ILE A 425 20.54 13.24 18.90
C ILE A 425 19.99 12.83 20.26
N GLY A 426 20.17 13.71 21.25
CA GLY A 426 19.58 13.53 22.56
C GLY A 426 20.05 12.29 23.28
N GLY A 427 19.10 11.60 23.92
CA GLY A 427 19.37 10.44 24.75
C GLY A 427 19.61 10.80 26.22
N ARG A 428 20.17 9.84 26.96
CA ARG A 428 20.47 9.98 28.39
C ARG A 428 21.95 9.68 28.65
N ASP A 429 22.58 10.47 29.54
CA ASP A 429 23.98 10.30 29.92
C ASP A 429 24.20 9.67 31.30
N GLY A 430 23.10 9.28 31.97
CA GLY A 430 23.10 8.76 33.33
C GLY A 430 22.70 9.80 34.39
N SER A 431 22.80 11.08 34.08
CA SER A 431 22.41 12.19 34.97
C SER A 431 21.12 12.85 34.53
N SER A 432 20.96 13.06 33.24
CA SER A 432 19.77 13.74 32.68
C SER A 432 19.54 13.31 31.23
N CYS A 433 18.39 13.67 30.69
CA CYS A 433 18.15 13.65 29.25
C CYS A 433 18.94 14.80 28.60
N LEU A 434 19.36 14.61 27.37
CA LEU A 434 20.22 15.51 26.63
C LEU A 434 19.44 16.29 25.59
N LYS A 435 19.78 17.57 25.42
CA LYS A 435 19.32 18.37 24.29
C LYS A 435 20.38 18.49 23.19
N SER A 436 21.59 18.02 23.44
CA SER A 436 22.71 18.14 22.51
C SER A 436 22.59 17.16 21.35
N MET A 437 23.19 17.54 20.25
CA MET A 437 23.32 16.72 19.05
C MET A 437 24.73 16.84 18.52
N GLU A 438 25.29 15.75 18.02
CA GLU A 438 26.59 15.74 17.35
C GLU A 438 26.52 14.90 16.08
N TYR A 439 27.40 15.20 15.13
CA TYR A 439 27.47 14.43 13.89
C TYR A 439 28.86 13.83 13.70
N PHE A 440 28.88 12.68 13.04
CA PHE A 440 30.10 11.94 12.68
C PHE A 440 30.35 12.06 11.18
N ASP A 441 31.61 12.43 10.84
CA ASP A 441 32.08 12.42 9.46
C ASP A 441 32.97 11.19 9.26
N PRO A 442 32.56 10.23 8.42
CA PRO A 442 33.30 8.98 8.23
C PRO A 442 34.67 9.19 7.56
N HIS A 443 34.84 10.26 6.80
CA HIS A 443 36.10 10.55 6.10
C HIS A 443 37.18 11.08 7.05
N THR A 444 36.81 11.85 8.06
CA THR A 444 37.72 12.40 9.06
C THR A 444 37.76 11.60 10.35
N ASN A 445 36.80 10.66 10.53
CA ASN A 445 36.64 9.89 11.77
C ASN A 445 36.53 10.78 13.00
N LYS A 446 35.69 11.83 12.91
CA LYS A 446 35.51 12.81 14.00
C LYS A 446 34.05 13.11 14.23
N TRP A 447 33.74 13.32 15.51
CA TRP A 447 32.42 13.83 15.95
C TRP A 447 32.53 15.35 16.20
N SER A 448 31.50 16.08 15.79
CA SER A 448 31.40 17.53 15.98
C SER A 448 30.04 17.90 16.53
N LEU A 449 30.01 18.84 17.48
CA LEU A 449 28.74 19.31 18.06
C LEU A 449 27.98 20.20 17.06
N CYS A 450 26.66 20.07 17.08
CA CYS A 450 25.74 20.93 16.36
C CYS A 450 24.96 21.80 17.36
N ALA A 451 24.09 22.67 16.82
CA ALA A 451 23.15 23.41 17.64
C ALA A 451 22.24 22.43 18.42
N PRO A 452 22.01 22.68 19.72
CA PRO A 452 21.18 21.80 20.53
C PRO A 452 19.69 21.99 20.21
N MET A 453 18.90 20.94 20.49
CA MET A 453 17.44 21.03 20.47
C MET A 453 16.94 22.04 21.51
N SER A 454 15.68 22.46 21.37
CA SER A 454 15.04 23.36 22.36
C SER A 454 14.80 22.67 23.70
N LYS A 455 14.66 21.34 23.70
CA LYS A 455 14.29 20.55 24.88
C LYS A 455 15.22 19.36 25.06
N ARG A 456 15.38 18.92 26.30
CA ARG A 456 16.05 17.67 26.64
C ARG A 456 15.12 16.50 26.32
N ARG A 457 15.64 15.51 25.60
CA ARG A 457 14.85 14.36 25.17
C ARG A 457 15.66 13.08 25.13
N GLY A 458 15.15 12.05 25.79
CA GLY A 458 15.52 10.66 25.55
C GLY A 458 14.36 9.93 24.90
N GLY A 459 14.61 8.76 24.35
CA GLY A 459 13.56 7.96 23.72
C GLY A 459 12.91 8.62 22.51
N VAL A 460 13.69 9.39 21.77
CA VAL A 460 13.20 10.15 20.60
C VAL A 460 13.07 9.28 19.38
N GLY A 461 12.08 9.63 18.55
CA GLY A 461 12.03 9.19 17.16
C GLY A 461 12.73 10.21 16.26
N VAL A 462 13.56 9.71 15.34
CA VAL A 462 14.29 10.57 14.41
C VAL A 462 14.15 10.06 13.00
N ALA A 463 14.07 10.99 12.06
CA ALA A 463 14.05 10.67 10.63
C ALA A 463 14.50 11.89 9.83
N THR A 464 14.84 11.66 8.57
CA THR A 464 15.16 12.72 7.63
C THR A 464 14.05 12.82 6.58
N HIS A 465 13.77 14.05 6.16
CA HIS A 465 12.76 14.30 5.13
C HIS A 465 13.08 15.64 4.44
N ASN A 466 13.16 15.62 3.12
CA ASN A 466 13.41 16.82 2.30
C ASN A 466 14.64 17.63 2.73
N GLY A 467 15.70 16.94 3.15
CA GLY A 467 16.95 17.60 3.57
C GLY A 467 16.93 18.12 5.00
N TYR A 468 15.86 17.91 5.74
CA TYR A 468 15.74 18.25 7.16
C TYR A 468 15.81 17.00 8.04
N LEU A 469 16.27 17.19 9.28
CA LEU A 469 16.25 16.16 10.31
C LEU A 469 15.11 16.46 11.28
N TYR A 470 14.22 15.50 11.49
CA TYR A 470 13.06 15.64 12.39
C TYR A 470 13.28 14.83 13.66
N VAL A 471 12.97 15.44 14.80
CA VAL A 471 12.97 14.81 16.11
C VAL A 471 11.57 14.85 16.68
N VAL A 472 11.06 13.70 17.06
CA VAL A 472 9.65 13.51 17.41
C VAL A 472 9.54 12.88 18.79
N GLY A 473 8.73 13.49 19.64
CA GLY A 473 8.34 12.92 20.92
C GLY A 473 9.49 12.77 21.91
N GLY A 474 9.49 11.62 22.59
CA GLY A 474 10.46 11.32 23.64
C GLY A 474 10.00 11.74 25.03
N HIS A 475 10.94 11.78 25.98
CA HIS A 475 10.68 12.15 27.37
C HIS A 475 11.83 12.98 27.93
N ASP A 476 11.51 13.77 28.95
CA ASP A 476 12.49 14.47 29.78
C ASP A 476 12.28 14.04 31.24
N ALA A 477 13.18 13.16 31.73
CA ALA A 477 13.15 12.69 33.09
C ALA A 477 14.55 12.81 33.68
N PRO A 478 14.74 13.61 34.74
CA PRO A 478 15.99 13.55 35.48
C PRO A 478 16.09 12.21 36.19
N ALA A 479 17.24 11.54 36.11
CA ALA A 479 17.51 10.35 36.91
C ALA A 479 17.85 10.76 38.35
N PRO A 480 17.30 10.11 39.38
CA PRO A 480 16.41 8.93 39.44
C PRO A 480 14.92 9.28 39.60
N ASN A 481 14.43 10.31 38.98
CA ASN A 481 13.08 10.83 39.15
C ASN A 481 12.03 9.91 38.50
N HIS A 482 10.90 9.73 39.21
CA HIS A 482 9.77 8.93 38.76
C HIS A 482 8.77 9.71 37.89
N CYS A 483 8.90 11.04 37.80
CA CYS A 483 7.99 11.89 37.01
C CYS A 483 8.58 12.16 35.63
N SER A 484 8.42 11.22 34.73
CA SER A 484 8.78 11.41 33.32
C SER A 484 7.81 12.38 32.67
N ARG A 485 8.34 13.39 31.96
CA ARG A 485 7.55 14.28 31.11
C ARG A 485 7.59 13.77 29.69
N LEU A 486 6.45 13.26 29.22
CA LEU A 486 6.33 12.78 27.85
C LEU A 486 6.07 13.94 26.90
N SER A 487 6.62 13.88 25.71
CA SER A 487 6.58 14.97 24.76
C SER A 487 5.74 14.65 23.53
N ASP A 488 4.93 15.62 23.12
CA ASP A 488 4.25 15.64 21.81
C ASP A 488 4.97 16.58 20.82
N CYS A 489 6.06 17.20 21.24
CA CYS A 489 6.77 18.22 20.48
C CYS A 489 7.54 17.60 19.32
N VAL A 490 7.51 18.29 18.18
CA VAL A 490 8.27 17.93 16.99
C VAL A 490 9.13 19.12 16.58
N GLU A 491 10.41 18.87 16.39
CA GLU A 491 11.39 19.88 15.94
C GLU A 491 12.06 19.40 14.67
N ARG A 492 12.47 20.36 13.86
CA ARG A 492 13.20 20.07 12.63
C ARG A 492 14.49 20.85 12.59
N TYR A 493 15.57 20.18 12.18
CA TYR A 493 16.91 20.74 12.07
C TYR A 493 17.29 20.99 10.61
N ASP A 494 17.76 22.19 10.31
CA ASP A 494 18.30 22.56 9.02
C ASP A 494 19.84 22.53 9.08
N PRO A 495 20.50 21.57 8.41
CA PRO A 495 21.96 21.48 8.46
C PRO A 495 22.67 22.65 7.78
N LYS A 496 22.02 23.37 6.86
CA LYS A 496 22.62 24.53 6.18
C LYS A 496 22.76 25.72 7.12
N SER A 497 21.76 25.96 7.97
CA SER A 497 21.76 27.09 8.91
C SER A 497 22.19 26.70 10.32
N ASP A 498 22.41 25.40 10.59
CA ASP A 498 22.66 24.83 11.92
C ASP A 498 21.65 25.34 12.95
N SER A 499 20.36 25.23 12.63
CA SER A 499 19.31 25.77 13.49
C SER A 499 18.11 24.82 13.56
N TRP A 500 17.43 24.87 14.70
CA TRP A 500 16.21 24.12 14.98
C TRP A 500 14.98 25.01 14.89
N SER A 501 13.89 24.47 14.37
CA SER A 501 12.58 25.13 14.40
C SER A 501 11.52 24.13 14.83
N THR A 502 10.53 24.61 15.58
CA THR A 502 9.39 23.82 16.05
C THR A 502 8.35 23.74 14.93
N VAL A 503 7.82 22.57 14.69
CA VAL A 503 6.73 22.34 13.75
C VAL A 503 5.48 21.85 14.51
N ALA A 504 4.39 21.53 13.80
CA ALA A 504 3.16 21.09 14.42
C ALA A 504 3.38 19.90 15.35
N PRO A 505 2.81 19.90 16.57
CA PRO A 505 2.99 18.81 17.52
C PRO A 505 2.16 17.59 17.13
N LEU A 506 2.52 16.43 17.69
CA LEU A 506 1.75 15.21 17.59
C LEU A 506 0.37 15.38 18.29
N SER A 507 -0.59 14.53 17.94
CA SER A 507 -1.91 14.50 18.56
C SER A 507 -1.86 14.08 20.04
N VAL A 508 -0.87 13.22 20.40
CA VAL A 508 -0.62 12.73 21.76
C VAL A 508 0.87 12.71 22.04
N PRO A 509 1.29 12.82 23.31
CA PRO A 509 2.68 12.57 23.66
C PRO A 509 3.07 11.12 23.34
N ARG A 510 4.29 10.93 22.83
CA ARG A 510 4.80 9.60 22.46
C ARG A 510 6.25 9.47 22.90
N ASP A 511 6.47 8.58 23.86
CA ASP A 511 7.82 8.18 24.26
C ASP A 511 8.21 6.88 23.57
N ALA A 512 9.50 6.70 23.29
CA ALA A 512 10.03 5.53 22.58
C ALA A 512 9.25 5.30 21.26
N VAL A 513 9.01 6.36 20.54
CA VAL A 513 8.27 6.36 19.29
C VAL A 513 9.19 6.05 18.12
N ALA A 514 8.65 5.35 17.12
CA ALA A 514 9.36 5.09 15.88
C ALA A 514 8.90 6.05 14.78
N VAL A 515 9.84 6.54 13.99
CA VAL A 515 9.59 7.46 12.88
C VAL A 515 10.31 6.96 11.64
N CYS A 516 9.62 7.00 10.50
CA CYS A 516 10.24 6.62 9.23
C CYS A 516 9.54 7.34 8.08
N PRO A 517 10.28 7.88 7.10
CA PRO A 517 9.66 8.44 5.91
C PRO A 517 9.13 7.32 5.00
N LEU A 518 7.99 7.58 4.38
CA LEU A 518 7.44 6.74 3.33
C LEU A 518 6.75 7.64 2.29
N GLY A 519 7.23 7.60 1.06
CA GLY A 519 6.75 8.51 0.04
C GLY A 519 7.11 9.95 0.36
N ASP A 520 6.11 10.82 0.38
CA ASP A 520 6.27 12.25 0.65
C ASP A 520 5.95 12.65 2.09
N LYS A 521 5.75 11.69 2.99
CA LYS A 521 5.36 11.93 4.38
C LYS A 521 6.26 11.22 5.37
N LEU A 522 6.27 11.72 6.61
CA LEU A 522 6.84 11.03 7.76
C LEU A 522 5.73 10.26 8.48
N TYR A 523 6.02 9.02 8.83
CA TYR A 523 5.11 8.16 9.60
C TYR A 523 5.65 7.97 11.00
N VAL A 524 4.79 8.23 11.98
CA VAL A 524 5.05 8.06 13.40
C VAL A 524 4.23 6.90 13.89
N VAL A 525 4.89 5.90 14.45
CA VAL A 525 4.27 4.62 14.81
C VAL A 525 4.42 4.36 16.30
N GLY A 526 3.31 4.13 16.97
CA GLY A 526 3.28 3.67 18.33
C GLY A 526 3.84 4.65 19.35
N GLY A 527 4.58 4.13 20.31
CA GLY A 527 5.12 4.85 21.46
C GLY A 527 4.26 4.63 22.71
N TYR A 528 4.65 5.30 23.79
CA TYR A 528 3.99 5.24 25.09
C TYR A 528 3.50 6.62 25.47
N ASP A 529 2.22 6.75 25.81
CA ASP A 529 1.59 8.04 26.13
C ASP A 529 1.49 8.33 27.63
N GLY A 530 2.05 7.47 28.46
CA GLY A 530 1.96 7.52 29.92
C GLY A 530 0.93 6.57 30.50
N HIS A 531 0.06 6.02 29.67
CA HIS A 531 -1.02 5.10 30.08
C HIS A 531 -1.02 3.80 29.30
N THR A 532 -0.85 3.86 27.98
CA THR A 532 -0.95 2.70 27.09
C THR A 532 0.20 2.69 26.09
N TYR A 533 0.53 1.48 25.63
CA TYR A 533 1.38 1.26 24.48
C TYR A 533 0.53 1.48 23.22
N LEU A 534 0.84 2.54 22.48
CA LEU A 534 0.00 3.01 21.39
C LEU A 534 0.08 2.09 20.16
N ASN A 535 -1.07 1.83 19.55
CA ASN A 535 -1.16 1.24 18.24
C ASN A 535 -1.40 2.28 17.13
N THR A 536 -1.59 3.53 17.51
CA THR A 536 -1.92 4.60 16.59
C THR A 536 -0.73 5.03 15.75
N VAL A 537 -1.02 5.44 14.53
CA VAL A 537 -0.04 5.90 13.55
C VAL A 537 -0.49 7.25 13.03
N GLU A 538 0.45 8.19 12.92
CA GLU A 538 0.21 9.52 12.37
C GLU A 538 1.18 9.77 11.22
N SER A 539 0.75 10.48 10.19
CA SER A 539 1.61 10.95 9.12
C SER A 539 1.71 12.45 9.09
N TYR A 540 2.90 12.97 8.79
CA TYR A 540 3.19 14.40 8.73
C TYR A 540 3.30 14.86 7.28
N ASP A 541 2.47 15.87 6.93
CA ASP A 541 2.55 16.59 5.66
C ASP A 541 3.35 17.87 5.88
N ALA A 542 4.57 17.90 5.36
CA ALA A 542 5.48 19.02 5.55
C ALA A 542 5.03 20.32 4.86
N GLN A 543 4.28 20.22 3.75
CA GLN A 543 3.77 21.38 3.03
C GLN A 543 2.67 22.09 3.80
N LYS A 544 1.79 21.33 4.45
CA LYS A 544 0.67 21.85 5.23
C LYS A 544 0.99 22.03 6.72
N ASP A 545 2.14 21.51 7.18
CA ASP A 545 2.54 21.47 8.59
C ASP A 545 1.42 20.91 9.47
N GLU A 546 0.92 19.72 9.10
CA GLU A 546 -0.14 19.07 9.85
C GLU A 546 0.07 17.55 9.95
N TRP A 547 -0.44 16.97 11.04
CA TRP A 547 -0.46 15.54 11.28
C TRP A 547 -1.84 14.98 11.00
N ASN A 548 -1.89 13.83 10.32
CA ASN A 548 -3.11 13.10 10.00
C ASN A 548 -3.06 11.71 10.60
N GLU A 549 -4.20 11.23 11.08
CA GLU A 549 -4.34 9.86 11.57
C GLU A 549 -4.27 8.87 10.39
N GLU A 550 -3.56 7.78 10.61
CA GLU A 550 -3.39 6.70 9.63
C GLU A 550 -3.86 5.37 10.23
N VAL A 551 -3.82 4.31 9.42
CA VAL A 551 -4.22 2.97 9.85
C VAL A 551 -3.33 2.49 10.99
N PRO A 552 -3.89 2.09 12.14
CA PRO A 552 -3.10 1.64 13.28
C PRO A 552 -2.43 0.28 13.04
N VAL A 553 -1.31 0.05 13.74
CA VAL A 553 -0.69 -1.29 13.81
C VAL A 553 -1.60 -2.24 14.59
N ASN A 554 -1.45 -3.53 14.34
CA ASN A 554 -2.30 -4.54 15.00
C ASN A 554 -1.98 -4.69 16.50
N ILE A 555 -0.71 -4.52 16.87
CA ILE A 555 -0.27 -4.63 18.26
C ILE A 555 0.36 -3.30 18.68
N GLY A 556 -0.20 -2.67 19.72
CA GLY A 556 0.37 -1.44 20.30
C GLY A 556 1.77 -1.70 20.83
N ARG A 557 2.70 -0.80 20.54
CA ARG A 557 4.12 -1.00 20.84
C ARG A 557 4.86 0.31 21.06
N ALA A 558 5.79 0.29 22.01
CA ALA A 558 6.74 1.36 22.27
C ALA A 558 8.17 0.79 22.15
N GLY A 559 9.11 1.59 21.65
CA GLY A 559 10.47 1.12 21.43
C GLY A 559 10.61 0.14 20.27
N ALA A 560 9.60 0.06 19.40
CA ALA A 560 9.70 -0.63 18.12
C ALA A 560 10.67 0.13 17.21
N CYS A 561 11.28 -0.60 16.29
CA CYS A 561 12.03 0.01 15.20
C CYS A 561 11.20 -0.06 13.93
N VAL A 562 11.11 1.05 13.22
CA VAL A 562 10.39 1.11 11.94
C VAL A 562 11.39 1.52 10.86
N VAL A 563 11.44 0.73 9.81
CA VAL A 563 12.33 0.95 8.67
C VAL A 563 11.55 0.79 7.37
N VAL A 564 12.08 1.37 6.29
CA VAL A 564 11.52 1.23 4.96
C VAL A 564 12.39 0.28 4.12
N VAL A 565 11.73 -0.66 3.44
CA VAL A 565 12.41 -1.58 2.53
C VAL A 565 11.70 -1.55 1.18
N LYS A 566 12.47 -1.46 0.11
CA LYS A 566 11.99 -1.56 -1.28
C LYS A 566 12.27 -2.96 -1.78
N LEU A 567 11.24 -3.82 -1.77
CA LEU A 567 11.34 -5.22 -2.18
C LEU A 567 10.61 -5.45 -3.50
N HIS A 568 11.33 -5.99 -4.45
CA HIS A 568 10.75 -6.42 -5.74
C HIS A 568 11.51 -7.56 -6.34
#